data_4bac83e7988dc90eb755d5ada77e1fbf
#
_entry.id   4bac83e7988dc90eb755d5ada77e1fbf
#
_cell.length_a   1.000
_cell.length_b   1.000
_cell.length_c   1.000
_cell.angle_alpha   90.00
_cell.angle_beta   90.00
_cell.angle_gamma   90.00
#
_symmetry.space_group_name_H-M   'P 1'
#
loop_
_entity.id
_entity.type
_entity.pdbx_description
1 polymer ?
#
loop_
_entity_poly.entity_id
_entity_poly.type
_entity_poly.pdbx_seq_one_letter_code
_entity_poly.pdbx_strand_id
1 'polypeptide(L)'
;MFQSQLIFGVGCFFALLTAPLRADELLVRDGRYIHLTTDIASAEEAESLVASFDAAVPQWIQFWNLDTNAIADFKVKACVIRNKADFNQRGLIPATVPNFPFGYAMGNQVWVLAQQSEYYTRHLLLHEGVHSLAYHLFNGAGPTWFQEGSAELLATHHGSGPEIKINQIPLSREDAPYWGRFKRMGQATKSSEVPSINAVLGYQPNLTGDVATYSWSWAACMILSSYPEYRSAFVTAAQRGNETGPAFNRELQSKLAKQWPILAARWRLACHDLNYGFDWNREQVKLSAKDPVWNGSDLKIQVRPDQGWQSCGVRIPRGAKISISAEGEITLANQPKPWTSQPPGITFQYHRGRPLGQLQFCLLPNSNDPQAKRIEPLQIQGVENQAMVSVPDYSWLLFRINDECGKMNDNRGSYEVSIKRAR
;
A
#
# COMPACT_ATOMS: atom_id res chain seq x y z
N MET A 1 82.71 -14.75 5.53
CA MET A 1 82.12 -15.96 6.14
C MET A 1 80.89 -15.59 6.90
N PHE A 2 79.79 -15.92 6.36
CA PHE A 2 78.56 -16.40 7.04
C PHE A 2 77.50 -16.53 5.95
N GLN A 3 77.21 -17.80 5.64
CA GLN A 3 76.11 -18.19 4.74
C GLN A 3 74.77 -18.06 5.49
N SER A 4 73.76 -17.49 4.86
CA SER A 4 72.37 -17.53 5.30
C SER A 4 71.56 -18.33 4.28
N GLN A 5 71.03 -19.47 4.72
CA GLN A 5 70.18 -20.34 3.91
C GLN A 5 68.77 -19.71 3.79
N LEU A 6 68.28 -19.61 2.55
CA LEU A 6 66.88 -19.32 2.27
C LEU A 6 66.10 -20.65 2.31
N ILE A 7 65.07 -20.68 3.16
CA ILE A 7 64.07 -21.75 3.17
C ILE A 7 62.89 -21.28 2.30
N PHE A 8 62.69 -21.98 1.17
CA PHE A 8 61.51 -21.83 0.34
C PHE A 8 60.35 -22.63 0.95
N GLY A 9 59.33 -21.91 1.49
CA GLY A 9 58.06 -22.50 1.88
C GLY A 9 57.13 -22.58 0.67
N VAL A 10 56.81 -23.80 0.23
CA VAL A 10 55.81 -24.05 -0.81
C VAL A 10 54.43 -23.97 -0.15
N GLY A 11 53.76 -22.83 -0.35
CA GLY A 11 52.35 -22.67 0.04
C GLY A 11 51.44 -23.27 -1.07
N CYS A 12 50.82 -24.41 -0.78
CA CYS A 12 49.74 -24.95 -1.62
C CYS A 12 48.52 -24.05 -1.50
N PHE A 13 48.29 -23.20 -2.51
CA PHE A 13 47.02 -22.53 -2.72
C PHE A 13 46.02 -23.56 -3.27
N PHE A 14 45.09 -24.02 -2.43
CA PHE A 14 43.88 -24.68 -2.90
C PHE A 14 42.96 -23.61 -3.49
N ALA A 15 43.05 -23.42 -4.80
CA ALA A 15 42.02 -22.70 -5.54
C ALA A 15 40.78 -23.59 -5.57
N LEU A 16 39.78 -23.23 -4.78
CA LEU A 16 38.42 -23.73 -4.96
C LEU A 16 37.94 -23.25 -6.34
N LEU A 17 38.10 -24.10 -7.35
CA LEU A 17 37.48 -23.96 -8.64
C LEU A 17 35.95 -24.06 -8.46
N THR A 18 35.29 -22.96 -8.23
CA THR A 18 33.85 -22.86 -8.48
C THR A 18 33.68 -23.03 -10.00
N ALA A 19 33.32 -24.22 -10.42
CA ALA A 19 32.94 -24.46 -11.81
C ALA A 19 31.81 -23.48 -12.17
N PRO A 20 31.91 -22.76 -13.30
CA PRO A 20 30.77 -21.99 -13.78
C PRO A 20 29.63 -22.97 -14.03
N LEU A 21 28.47 -22.74 -13.39
CA LEU A 21 27.25 -23.45 -13.71
C LEU A 21 27.04 -23.39 -15.22
N ARG A 22 26.93 -24.54 -15.84
CA ARG A 22 26.58 -24.63 -17.28
C ARG A 22 25.22 -23.91 -17.44
N ALA A 23 25.13 -23.04 -18.44
CA ALA A 23 23.97 -22.25 -18.80
C ALA A 23 22.68 -23.07 -19.13
N ASP A 24 22.73 -24.40 -19.02
CA ASP A 24 21.70 -25.34 -19.43
C ASP A 24 20.99 -26.05 -18.25
N GLU A 25 21.42 -25.87 -16.99
CA GLU A 25 20.87 -26.61 -15.86
C GLU A 25 19.93 -25.73 -15.04
N LEU A 26 18.64 -26.13 -14.98
CA LEU A 26 17.66 -25.44 -14.15
C LEU A 26 17.92 -25.75 -12.67
N LEU A 27 17.89 -24.74 -11.84
CA LEU A 27 17.88 -24.89 -10.40
C LEU A 27 16.49 -25.32 -9.94
N VAL A 28 16.43 -26.36 -9.12
CA VAL A 28 15.20 -26.81 -8.44
C VAL A 28 15.39 -26.64 -6.95
N ARG A 29 14.42 -26.05 -6.28
CA ARG A 29 14.40 -25.85 -4.83
C ARG A 29 13.02 -26.21 -4.28
N ASP A 30 13.01 -26.93 -3.18
CA ASP A 30 11.79 -27.33 -2.47
C ASP A 30 11.66 -26.58 -1.16
N GLY A 31 10.54 -25.89 -1.00
CA GLY A 31 10.05 -25.34 0.25
C GLY A 31 8.85 -26.12 0.77
N ARG A 32 8.30 -25.68 1.87
CA ARG A 32 7.08 -26.24 2.44
C ARG A 32 5.88 -26.01 1.52
N TYR A 33 5.73 -24.77 1.04
CA TYR A 33 4.58 -24.33 0.25
C TYR A 33 4.89 -24.07 -1.22
N ILE A 34 6.14 -24.26 -1.65
CA ILE A 34 6.57 -24.01 -3.02
C ILE A 34 7.55 -25.09 -3.50
N HIS A 35 7.38 -25.49 -4.76
CA HIS A 35 8.39 -26.19 -5.56
C HIS A 35 8.83 -25.25 -6.66
N LEU A 36 10.05 -24.72 -6.56
CA LEU A 36 10.60 -23.72 -7.48
C LEU A 36 11.50 -24.36 -8.52
N THR A 37 11.26 -24.06 -9.80
CA THR A 37 12.15 -24.34 -10.92
C THR A 37 12.57 -23.01 -11.54
N THR A 38 13.87 -22.79 -11.74
CA THR A 38 14.37 -21.50 -12.24
C THR A 38 15.68 -21.62 -13.03
N ASP A 39 15.89 -20.71 -13.97
CA ASP A 39 17.15 -20.46 -14.67
C ASP A 39 17.90 -19.23 -14.12
N ILE A 40 17.52 -18.76 -12.94
CA ILE A 40 18.31 -17.76 -12.20
C ILE A 40 19.65 -18.39 -11.83
N ALA A 41 20.75 -17.70 -12.16
CA ALA A 41 22.10 -18.25 -11.97
C ALA A 41 22.52 -18.38 -10.49
N SER A 42 21.92 -17.58 -9.58
CA SER A 42 22.25 -17.57 -8.15
C SER A 42 21.41 -18.59 -7.39
N ALA A 43 22.06 -19.59 -6.82
CA ALA A 43 21.43 -20.55 -5.92
C ALA A 43 20.91 -19.86 -4.65
N GLU A 44 21.62 -18.85 -4.15
CA GLU A 44 21.23 -18.05 -2.99
C GLU A 44 19.96 -17.24 -3.25
N GLU A 45 19.83 -16.63 -4.44
CA GLU A 45 18.60 -15.93 -4.85
C GLU A 45 17.41 -16.90 -4.91
N ALA A 46 17.61 -18.09 -5.50
CA ALA A 46 16.56 -19.11 -5.58
C ALA A 46 16.12 -19.59 -4.16
N GLU A 47 17.07 -19.80 -3.25
CA GLU A 47 16.78 -20.17 -1.86
C GLU A 47 16.05 -19.04 -1.12
N SER A 48 16.46 -17.79 -1.32
CA SER A 48 15.79 -16.61 -0.76
C SER A 48 14.35 -16.47 -1.25
N LEU A 49 14.06 -16.77 -2.52
CA LEU A 49 12.70 -16.76 -3.07
C LEU A 49 11.82 -17.83 -2.40
N VAL A 50 12.34 -19.07 -2.25
CA VAL A 50 11.63 -20.16 -1.57
C VAL A 50 11.36 -19.82 -0.12
N ALA A 51 12.37 -19.36 0.62
CA ALA A 51 12.23 -19.00 2.03
C ALA A 51 11.23 -17.82 2.22
N SER A 52 11.26 -16.84 1.30
CA SER A 52 10.30 -15.73 1.31
C SER A 52 8.87 -16.19 1.11
N PHE A 53 8.65 -17.10 0.15
CA PHE A 53 7.32 -17.65 -0.12
C PHE A 53 6.79 -18.46 1.07
N ASP A 54 7.61 -19.34 1.61
CA ASP A 54 7.26 -20.15 2.78
C ASP A 54 6.92 -19.31 4.02
N ALA A 55 7.64 -18.21 4.22
CA ALA A 55 7.37 -17.28 5.33
C ALA A 55 6.16 -16.36 5.07
N ALA A 56 5.79 -16.12 3.81
CA ALA A 56 4.62 -15.31 3.47
C ALA A 56 3.30 -16.05 3.66
N VAL A 57 3.23 -17.34 3.33
CA VAL A 57 1.98 -18.13 3.37
C VAL A 57 1.29 -18.11 4.74
N PRO A 58 1.95 -18.34 5.89
CA PRO A 58 1.31 -18.21 7.20
C PRO A 58 0.78 -16.79 7.47
N GLN A 59 1.46 -15.76 6.99
CA GLN A 59 1.01 -14.37 7.15
C GLN A 59 -0.25 -14.08 6.31
N TRP A 60 -0.39 -14.69 5.11
CA TRP A 60 -1.61 -14.61 4.31
C TRP A 60 -2.80 -15.27 5.02
N ILE A 61 -2.61 -16.45 5.63
CA ILE A 61 -3.64 -17.15 6.41
C ILE A 61 -4.09 -16.30 7.59
N GLN A 62 -3.14 -15.72 8.33
CA GLN A 62 -3.45 -14.78 9.41
C GLN A 62 -4.21 -13.54 8.91
N PHE A 63 -3.84 -13.00 7.76
CA PHE A 63 -4.54 -11.86 7.15
C PHE A 63 -6.00 -12.18 6.86
N TRP A 64 -6.30 -13.36 6.33
CA TRP A 64 -7.66 -13.82 6.04
C TRP A 64 -8.40 -14.37 7.27
N ASN A 65 -7.77 -14.35 8.44
CA ASN A 65 -8.33 -14.88 9.70
C ASN A 65 -8.77 -16.34 9.59
N LEU A 66 -7.93 -17.17 8.98
CA LEU A 66 -8.14 -18.59 8.76
C LEU A 66 -7.22 -19.44 9.64
N ASP A 67 -7.61 -20.71 9.84
CA ASP A 67 -6.78 -21.70 10.51
C ASP A 67 -5.70 -22.25 9.56
N THR A 68 -4.52 -22.57 10.08
CA THR A 68 -3.41 -23.13 9.31
C THR A 68 -3.70 -24.50 8.72
N ASN A 69 -4.71 -25.24 9.24
CA ASN A 69 -5.17 -26.50 8.64
C ASN A 69 -5.75 -26.28 7.24
N ALA A 70 -6.23 -25.08 6.91
CA ALA A 70 -6.75 -24.77 5.59
C ALA A 70 -5.70 -24.83 4.47
N ILE A 71 -4.42 -24.91 4.82
CA ILE A 71 -3.29 -24.98 3.87
C ILE A 71 -2.41 -26.22 4.08
N ALA A 72 -2.93 -27.26 4.73
CA ALA A 72 -2.15 -28.47 5.03
C ALA A 72 -1.56 -29.13 3.77
N ASP A 73 -2.32 -29.11 2.67
CA ASP A 73 -1.99 -29.66 1.35
C ASP A 73 -1.69 -28.60 0.29
N PHE A 74 -1.62 -27.31 0.68
CA PHE A 74 -1.29 -26.23 -0.25
C PHE A 74 0.18 -26.29 -0.63
N LYS A 75 0.47 -26.44 -1.91
CA LYS A 75 1.83 -26.32 -2.46
C LYS A 75 1.79 -25.84 -3.91
N VAL A 76 2.52 -24.77 -4.20
CA VAL A 76 2.64 -24.15 -5.52
C VAL A 76 3.80 -24.76 -6.29
N LYS A 77 3.59 -25.05 -7.58
CA LYS A 77 4.66 -25.32 -8.54
C LYS A 77 5.00 -24.02 -9.29
N ALA A 78 6.13 -23.41 -8.96
CA ALA A 78 6.52 -22.13 -9.50
C ALA A 78 7.68 -22.25 -10.49
N CYS A 79 7.59 -21.50 -11.60
CA CYS A 79 8.69 -21.23 -12.50
C CYS A 79 9.07 -19.75 -12.41
N VAL A 80 10.33 -19.44 -12.05
CA VAL A 80 10.88 -18.08 -12.16
C VAL A 80 11.88 -18.08 -13.30
N ILE A 81 11.60 -17.27 -14.33
CA ILE A 81 12.05 -17.47 -15.70
C ILE A 81 12.85 -16.26 -16.20
N ARG A 82 14.10 -16.46 -16.62
CA ARG A 82 14.88 -15.47 -17.40
C ARG A 82 14.74 -15.71 -18.89
N ASN A 83 14.85 -16.96 -19.33
CA ASN A 83 14.73 -17.35 -20.73
C ASN A 83 13.41 -18.08 -21.00
N LYS A 84 12.37 -17.33 -21.37
CA LYS A 84 11.04 -17.90 -21.65
C LYS A 84 11.05 -18.91 -22.79
N ALA A 85 11.93 -18.76 -23.78
CA ALA A 85 12.02 -19.69 -24.92
C ALA A 85 12.49 -21.08 -24.48
N ASP A 86 13.48 -21.15 -23.58
CA ASP A 86 13.97 -22.40 -23.02
C ASP A 86 12.90 -23.13 -22.22
N PHE A 87 12.14 -22.42 -21.37
CA PHE A 87 11.03 -22.99 -20.61
C PHE A 87 9.91 -23.54 -21.51
N ASN A 88 9.60 -22.83 -22.61
CA ASN A 88 8.65 -23.33 -23.62
C ASN A 88 9.17 -24.61 -24.30
N GLN A 89 10.44 -24.62 -24.70
CA GLN A 89 11.06 -25.78 -25.36
C GLN A 89 11.08 -27.02 -24.46
N ARG A 90 11.28 -26.84 -23.15
CA ARG A 90 11.26 -27.90 -22.15
C ARG A 90 9.82 -28.33 -21.76
N GLY A 91 8.79 -27.66 -22.28
CA GLY A 91 7.39 -27.94 -21.94
C GLY A 91 7.00 -27.51 -20.52
N LEU A 92 7.79 -26.64 -19.88
CA LEU A 92 7.50 -26.15 -18.52
C LEU A 92 6.46 -25.02 -18.50
N ILE A 93 6.15 -24.45 -19.67
CA ILE A 93 5.00 -23.55 -19.87
C ILE A 93 4.02 -24.28 -20.79
N PRO A 94 2.90 -24.79 -20.27
CA PRO A 94 1.88 -25.46 -21.10
C PRO A 94 1.30 -24.54 -22.17
N ALA A 95 0.92 -25.08 -23.31
CA ALA A 95 0.30 -24.31 -24.40
C ALA A 95 -1.04 -23.64 -24.02
N THR A 96 -1.68 -24.10 -22.96
CA THR A 96 -2.90 -23.50 -22.38
C THR A 96 -2.65 -22.21 -21.60
N VAL A 97 -1.39 -21.94 -21.22
CA VAL A 97 -1.00 -20.70 -20.53
C VAL A 97 -0.95 -19.58 -21.55
N PRO A 98 -1.70 -18.48 -21.37
CA PRO A 98 -1.66 -17.35 -22.30
C PRO A 98 -0.29 -16.67 -22.27
N ASN A 99 -0.01 -15.86 -23.27
CA ASN A 99 1.20 -15.04 -23.23
C ASN A 99 1.07 -14.00 -22.11
N PHE A 100 1.99 -14.01 -21.17
CA PHE A 100 2.04 -13.10 -20.03
C PHE A 100 3.30 -12.23 -20.06
N PRO A 101 3.20 -10.93 -19.69
CA PRO A 101 4.33 -10.02 -19.71
C PRO A 101 5.16 -10.02 -18.40
N PHE A 102 4.58 -10.46 -17.28
CA PHE A 102 5.20 -10.42 -15.94
C PHE A 102 5.05 -11.74 -15.19
N GLY A 103 3.83 -12.12 -14.87
CA GLY A 103 3.49 -13.35 -14.18
C GLY A 103 2.14 -13.89 -14.61
N TYR A 104 1.85 -15.12 -14.24
CA TYR A 104 0.58 -15.79 -14.46
C TYR A 104 0.40 -16.96 -13.48
N ALA A 105 -0.80 -17.08 -12.90
CA ALA A 105 -1.18 -18.19 -12.04
C ALA A 105 -2.32 -18.99 -12.67
N MET A 106 -2.24 -20.32 -12.57
CA MET A 106 -3.29 -21.25 -13.00
C MET A 106 -3.40 -22.42 -11.99
N GLY A 107 -4.40 -22.37 -11.16
CA GLY A 107 -4.54 -23.32 -10.04
C GLY A 107 -3.34 -23.25 -9.10
N ASN A 108 -2.61 -24.34 -8.94
CA ASN A 108 -1.39 -24.40 -8.13
C ASN A 108 -0.09 -24.22 -8.94
N GLN A 109 -0.18 -23.74 -10.16
CA GLN A 109 0.98 -23.49 -11.01
C GLN A 109 1.16 -21.97 -11.21
N VAL A 110 2.41 -21.51 -11.12
CA VAL A 110 2.78 -20.10 -11.19
C VAL A 110 3.99 -19.93 -12.12
N TRP A 111 3.92 -18.95 -13.01
CA TRP A 111 5.01 -18.56 -13.89
C TRP A 111 5.30 -17.07 -13.71
N VAL A 112 6.55 -16.74 -13.47
CA VAL A 112 7.00 -15.35 -13.25
C VAL A 112 8.22 -15.09 -14.12
N LEU A 113 8.22 -13.99 -14.87
CA LEU A 113 9.42 -13.52 -15.54
C LEU A 113 10.31 -12.79 -14.54
N ALA A 114 11.56 -13.25 -14.39
CA ALA A 114 12.54 -12.59 -13.55
C ALA A 114 12.77 -11.14 -13.99
N GLN A 115 12.79 -10.23 -13.06
CA GLN A 115 12.89 -8.80 -13.28
C GLN A 115 14.31 -8.30 -13.00
N GLN A 116 14.58 -7.03 -13.32
CA GLN A 116 15.87 -6.40 -13.03
C GLN A 116 16.14 -6.22 -11.53
N SER A 117 15.09 -6.26 -10.73
CA SER A 117 15.14 -6.10 -9.27
C SER A 117 14.70 -7.41 -8.61
N GLU A 118 15.50 -7.92 -7.67
CA GLU A 118 15.13 -9.06 -6.83
C GLU A 118 13.85 -8.79 -6.05
N TYR A 119 13.66 -7.55 -5.54
CA TYR A 119 12.42 -7.14 -4.89
C TYR A 119 11.22 -7.39 -5.81
N TYR A 120 11.30 -6.95 -7.07
CA TYR A 120 10.15 -7.02 -7.97
C TYR A 120 9.91 -8.43 -8.50
N THR A 121 10.96 -9.25 -8.69
CA THR A 121 10.83 -10.69 -8.96
C THR A 121 10.12 -11.40 -7.83
N ARG A 122 10.53 -11.16 -6.58
CA ARG A 122 9.89 -11.71 -5.38
C ARG A 122 8.47 -11.21 -5.21
N HIS A 123 8.22 -9.92 -5.45
CA HIS A 123 6.88 -9.34 -5.43
C HIS A 123 5.93 -10.05 -6.41
N LEU A 124 6.36 -10.30 -7.64
CA LEU A 124 5.56 -11.01 -8.64
C LEU A 124 5.32 -12.47 -8.22
N LEU A 125 6.33 -13.16 -7.69
CA LEU A 125 6.16 -14.54 -7.20
C LEU A 125 5.13 -14.61 -6.07
N LEU A 126 5.17 -13.67 -5.14
CA LEU A 126 4.18 -13.56 -4.06
C LEU A 126 2.80 -13.19 -4.59
N HIS A 127 2.71 -12.26 -5.55
CA HIS A 127 1.47 -11.86 -6.19
C HIS A 127 0.74 -13.03 -6.84
N GLU A 128 1.43 -13.79 -7.68
CA GLU A 128 0.88 -14.98 -8.32
C GLU A 128 0.58 -16.10 -7.30
N GLY A 129 1.39 -16.17 -6.24
CA GLY A 129 1.15 -17.06 -5.11
C GLY A 129 -0.15 -16.75 -4.36
N VAL A 130 -0.50 -15.48 -4.19
CA VAL A 130 -1.79 -15.06 -3.59
C VAL A 130 -2.96 -15.48 -4.46
N HIS A 131 -2.87 -15.36 -5.79
CA HIS A 131 -3.90 -15.89 -6.69
C HIS A 131 -4.07 -17.40 -6.52
N SER A 132 -2.97 -18.15 -6.52
CA SER A 132 -2.99 -19.59 -6.31
C SER A 132 -3.63 -19.98 -4.97
N LEU A 133 -3.29 -19.26 -3.90
CA LEU A 133 -3.88 -19.45 -2.58
C LEU A 133 -5.38 -19.14 -2.56
N ALA A 134 -5.82 -18.07 -3.23
CA ALA A 134 -7.24 -17.70 -3.29
C ALA A 134 -8.06 -18.77 -4.01
N TYR A 135 -7.55 -19.34 -5.09
CA TYR A 135 -8.19 -20.49 -5.76
C TYR A 135 -8.27 -21.72 -4.87
N HIS A 136 -7.21 -22.00 -4.10
CA HIS A 136 -7.18 -23.13 -3.16
C HIS A 136 -8.20 -22.96 -2.02
N LEU A 137 -8.26 -21.76 -1.41
CA LEU A 137 -9.09 -21.51 -0.23
C LEU A 137 -10.55 -21.17 -0.56
N PHE A 138 -10.78 -20.43 -1.65
CA PHE A 138 -12.07 -19.79 -1.93
C PHE A 138 -12.66 -20.19 -3.29
N ASN A 139 -12.01 -21.12 -3.99
CA ASN A 139 -12.39 -21.58 -5.33
C ASN A 139 -12.50 -20.41 -6.35
N GLY A 140 -11.65 -19.39 -6.19
CA GLY A 140 -11.58 -18.21 -7.03
C GLY A 140 -11.05 -17.00 -6.27
N ALA A 141 -10.83 -15.89 -6.97
CA ALA A 141 -10.22 -14.70 -6.42
C ALA A 141 -11.14 -13.45 -6.47
N GLY A 142 -12.42 -13.62 -6.78
CA GLY A 142 -13.39 -12.52 -6.85
C GLY A 142 -13.29 -11.65 -8.12
N PRO A 143 -13.91 -10.46 -8.13
CA PRO A 143 -13.84 -9.52 -9.25
C PRO A 143 -12.45 -8.89 -9.37
N THR A 144 -12.13 -8.35 -10.55
CA THR A 144 -10.79 -7.82 -10.91
C THR A 144 -10.14 -6.95 -9.83
N TRP A 145 -10.89 -5.99 -9.27
CA TRP A 145 -10.33 -5.11 -8.24
C TRP A 145 -9.94 -5.84 -6.96
N PHE A 146 -10.73 -6.86 -6.57
CA PHE A 146 -10.47 -7.64 -5.36
C PHE A 146 -9.34 -8.63 -5.59
N GLN A 147 -9.36 -9.31 -6.74
CA GLN A 147 -8.33 -10.25 -7.18
C GLN A 147 -6.96 -9.57 -7.22
N GLU A 148 -6.83 -8.54 -8.04
CA GLU A 148 -5.54 -7.84 -8.24
C GLU A 148 -5.16 -7.02 -7.01
N GLY A 149 -6.14 -6.38 -6.37
CA GLY A 149 -5.88 -5.57 -5.17
C GLY A 149 -5.41 -6.37 -3.97
N SER A 150 -5.97 -7.55 -3.73
CA SER A 150 -5.53 -8.42 -2.64
C SER A 150 -4.17 -9.05 -2.93
N ALA A 151 -3.90 -9.43 -4.19
CA ALA A 151 -2.60 -9.96 -4.59
C ALA A 151 -1.51 -8.89 -4.46
N GLU A 152 -1.73 -7.66 -4.94
CA GLU A 152 -0.83 -6.53 -4.75
C GLU A 152 -0.60 -6.22 -3.26
N LEU A 153 -1.67 -6.19 -2.46
CA LEU A 153 -1.60 -5.88 -1.04
C LEU A 153 -0.75 -6.89 -0.28
N LEU A 154 -0.96 -8.17 -0.53
CA LEU A 154 -0.30 -9.26 0.17
C LEU A 154 1.07 -9.62 -0.40
N ALA A 155 1.43 -9.05 -1.55
CA ALA A 155 2.75 -9.17 -2.16
C ALA A 155 3.68 -8.00 -1.82
N THR A 156 3.17 -6.81 -1.41
CA THR A 156 4.04 -5.74 -0.92
C THR A 156 4.70 -6.15 0.39
N HIS A 157 6.01 -5.98 0.48
CA HIS A 157 6.77 -6.54 1.59
C HIS A 157 7.99 -5.69 1.95
N HIS A 158 8.49 -5.90 3.17
CA HIS A 158 9.83 -5.51 3.61
C HIS A 158 10.66 -6.76 3.90
N GLY A 159 11.96 -6.68 3.64
CA GLY A 159 12.89 -7.79 3.83
C GLY A 159 12.76 -8.88 2.77
N SER A 160 13.41 -10.01 3.02
CA SER A 160 13.46 -11.20 2.17
C SER A 160 13.75 -12.45 3.01
N GLY A 161 13.65 -13.64 2.39
CA GLY A 161 13.88 -14.89 3.09
C GLY A 161 12.89 -15.09 4.25
N PRO A 162 13.32 -15.74 5.34
CA PRO A 162 12.44 -16.07 6.46
C PRO A 162 11.97 -14.82 7.24
N GLU A 163 12.68 -13.68 7.11
CA GLU A 163 12.38 -12.43 7.83
C GLU A 163 11.41 -11.52 7.09
N ILE A 164 10.88 -11.96 5.94
CA ILE A 164 9.95 -11.16 5.14
C ILE A 164 8.71 -10.78 5.94
N LYS A 165 8.30 -9.53 5.82
CA LYS A 165 7.02 -9.01 6.33
C LYS A 165 6.17 -8.59 5.14
N ILE A 166 5.02 -9.23 4.96
CA ILE A 166 4.07 -8.90 3.87
C ILE A 166 3.10 -7.80 4.30
N ASN A 167 2.32 -7.30 3.33
CA ASN A 167 1.34 -6.24 3.56
C ASN A 167 1.98 -4.96 4.14
N GLN A 168 3.13 -4.59 3.59
CA GLN A 168 3.87 -3.42 4.01
C GLN A 168 3.80 -2.32 2.96
N ILE A 169 3.64 -1.07 3.39
CA ILE A 169 3.79 0.08 2.50
C ILE A 169 5.29 0.40 2.40
N PRO A 170 5.85 0.46 1.18
CA PRO A 170 7.27 0.80 1.02
C PRO A 170 7.61 2.15 1.66
N LEU A 171 8.71 2.22 2.39
CA LEU A 171 9.16 3.44 3.06
C LEU A 171 9.77 4.44 2.08
N SER A 172 10.41 3.93 1.03
CA SER A 172 11.04 4.71 -0.03
C SER A 172 10.91 4.02 -1.39
N ARG A 173 11.30 4.73 -2.45
CA ARG A 173 11.35 4.15 -3.78
C ARG A 173 12.43 3.07 -3.90
N GLU A 174 13.48 3.22 -3.14
CA GLU A 174 14.65 2.33 -3.11
C GLU A 174 14.29 1.00 -2.43
N ASP A 175 13.34 0.99 -1.49
CA ASP A 175 12.86 -0.22 -0.81
C ASP A 175 12.01 -1.11 -1.72
N ALA A 176 11.36 -0.51 -2.73
CA ALA A 176 10.49 -1.21 -3.67
C ALA A 176 10.81 -0.83 -5.14
N PRO A 177 12.03 -1.13 -5.61
CA PRO A 177 12.44 -0.76 -6.96
C PRO A 177 11.53 -1.41 -8.00
N TYR A 178 11.16 -0.62 -9.02
CA TYR A 178 10.26 -0.98 -10.13
C TYR A 178 8.78 -1.19 -9.77
N TRP A 179 8.37 -1.14 -8.51
CA TRP A 179 6.96 -1.30 -8.11
C TRP A 179 6.05 -0.20 -8.69
N GLY A 180 6.47 1.05 -8.69
CA GLY A 180 5.91 2.15 -9.48
C GLY A 180 4.49 2.63 -9.19
N ARG A 181 3.76 2.04 -8.23
CA ARG A 181 2.32 2.33 -7.96
C ARG A 181 2.08 3.79 -7.57
N PHE A 182 2.87 4.32 -6.64
CA PHE A 182 2.76 5.72 -6.21
C PHE A 182 3.06 6.74 -7.32
N LYS A 183 3.92 6.40 -8.28
CA LYS A 183 4.16 7.27 -9.45
C LYS A 183 2.87 7.45 -10.27
N ARG A 184 2.12 6.36 -10.51
CA ARG A 184 0.86 6.41 -11.26
C ARG A 184 -0.23 7.13 -10.47
N MET A 185 -0.34 6.85 -9.18
CA MET A 185 -1.30 7.53 -8.31
C MET A 185 -1.03 9.04 -8.24
N GLY A 186 0.24 9.47 -8.10
CA GLY A 186 0.61 10.87 -8.11
C GLY A 186 0.34 11.57 -9.44
N GLN A 187 0.44 10.87 -10.58
CA GLN A 187 0.02 11.40 -11.89
C GLN A 187 -1.48 11.64 -11.92
N ALA A 188 -2.30 10.68 -11.51
CA ALA A 188 -3.76 10.80 -11.46
C ALA A 188 -4.21 11.93 -10.50
N THR A 189 -3.54 12.09 -9.37
CA THR A 189 -3.81 13.20 -8.43
C THR A 189 -3.55 14.57 -9.08
N LYS A 190 -2.45 14.71 -9.82
CA LYS A 190 -2.11 15.97 -10.52
C LYS A 190 -3.08 16.30 -11.65
N SER A 191 -3.62 15.29 -12.34
CA SER A 191 -4.58 15.47 -13.44
C SER A 191 -6.05 15.47 -12.98
N SER A 192 -6.33 15.38 -11.67
CA SER A 192 -7.68 15.23 -11.11
C SER A 192 -8.44 14.01 -11.66
N GLU A 193 -7.69 12.92 -11.91
CA GLU A 193 -8.22 11.69 -12.47
C GLU A 193 -8.27 10.52 -11.46
N VAL A 194 -8.26 10.85 -10.18
CA VAL A 194 -8.36 9.85 -9.12
C VAL A 194 -9.74 9.18 -9.14
N PRO A 195 -9.84 7.85 -9.27
CA PRO A 195 -11.12 7.17 -9.32
C PRO A 195 -11.85 7.24 -7.97
N SER A 196 -13.18 7.25 -8.02
CA SER A 196 -13.98 6.99 -6.82
C SER A 196 -13.82 5.52 -6.38
N ILE A 197 -14.11 5.23 -5.11
CA ILE A 197 -14.09 3.84 -4.63
C ILE A 197 -15.07 2.97 -5.43
N ASN A 198 -16.24 3.51 -5.79
CA ASN A 198 -17.22 2.80 -6.63
C ASN A 198 -16.67 2.48 -8.03
N ALA A 199 -15.93 3.40 -8.63
CA ALA A 199 -15.30 3.17 -9.93
C ALA A 199 -14.25 2.06 -9.86
N VAL A 200 -13.45 2.01 -8.79
CA VAL A 200 -12.48 0.94 -8.57
C VAL A 200 -13.16 -0.42 -8.44
N LEU A 201 -14.24 -0.50 -7.64
CA LEU A 201 -15.01 -1.75 -7.51
C LEU A 201 -15.64 -2.20 -8.83
N GLY A 202 -15.81 -1.30 -9.79
CA GLY A 202 -16.34 -1.57 -11.11
C GLY A 202 -15.32 -1.98 -12.17
N TYR A 203 -14.04 -2.15 -11.83
CA TYR A 203 -13.01 -2.52 -12.80
C TYR A 203 -13.31 -3.86 -13.48
N GLN A 204 -13.09 -3.88 -14.81
CA GLN A 204 -13.38 -5.03 -15.66
C GLN A 204 -12.12 -5.84 -15.96
N PRO A 205 -12.24 -7.12 -16.29
CA PRO A 205 -11.09 -8.00 -16.58
C PRO A 205 -10.16 -7.51 -17.71
N ASN A 206 -10.67 -6.75 -18.68
CA ASN A 206 -9.88 -6.19 -19.77
C ASN A 206 -8.87 -5.11 -19.32
N LEU A 207 -8.95 -4.67 -18.07
CA LEU A 207 -7.99 -3.74 -17.45
C LEU A 207 -6.81 -4.45 -16.80
N THR A 208 -6.79 -5.78 -16.80
CA THR A 208 -5.65 -6.57 -16.31
C THR A 208 -4.39 -6.23 -17.10
N GLY A 209 -3.29 -5.93 -16.39
CA GLY A 209 -2.03 -5.44 -16.98
C GLY A 209 -1.90 -3.91 -16.99
N ASP A 210 -2.96 -3.14 -16.74
CA ASP A 210 -2.86 -1.69 -16.54
C ASP A 210 -2.38 -1.35 -15.12
N VAL A 211 -1.22 -0.71 -15.03
CA VAL A 211 -0.60 -0.36 -13.73
C VAL A 211 -1.49 0.54 -12.88
N ALA A 212 -2.32 1.40 -13.47
CA ALA A 212 -3.25 2.24 -12.73
C ALA A 212 -4.34 1.40 -12.06
N THR A 213 -4.88 0.40 -12.75
CA THR A 213 -5.85 -0.56 -12.19
C THR A 213 -5.28 -1.29 -10.98
N TYR A 214 -4.06 -1.80 -11.06
CA TYR A 214 -3.38 -2.45 -9.91
C TYR A 214 -3.20 -1.49 -8.74
N SER A 215 -2.75 -0.26 -9.01
CA SER A 215 -2.51 0.75 -7.97
C SER A 215 -3.77 1.07 -7.16
N TRP A 216 -4.87 1.32 -7.86
CA TRP A 216 -6.13 1.70 -7.20
C TRP A 216 -6.85 0.51 -6.56
N SER A 217 -6.73 -0.69 -7.14
CA SER A 217 -7.22 -1.93 -6.54
C SER A 217 -6.48 -2.24 -5.24
N TRP A 218 -5.15 -2.11 -5.22
CA TRP A 218 -4.32 -2.19 -4.02
C TRP A 218 -4.79 -1.19 -2.94
N ALA A 219 -4.98 0.08 -3.29
CA ALA A 219 -5.42 1.11 -2.35
C ALA A 219 -6.83 0.81 -1.79
N ALA A 220 -7.76 0.28 -2.61
CA ALA A 220 -9.09 -0.11 -2.17
C ALA A 220 -9.04 -1.28 -1.19
N CYS A 221 -8.27 -2.33 -1.47
CA CYS A 221 -8.07 -3.45 -0.55
C CYS A 221 -7.39 -3.00 0.74
N MET A 222 -6.42 -2.09 0.64
CA MET A 222 -5.70 -1.55 1.78
C MET A 222 -6.63 -0.77 2.72
N ILE A 223 -7.45 0.15 2.23
CA ILE A 223 -8.36 0.93 3.08
C ILE A 223 -9.45 0.03 3.71
N LEU A 224 -9.98 -0.93 2.94
CA LEU A 224 -11.00 -1.86 3.43
C LEU A 224 -10.46 -2.83 4.49
N SER A 225 -9.18 -3.18 4.44
CA SER A 225 -8.55 -4.06 5.43
C SER A 225 -8.00 -3.34 6.65
N SER A 226 -7.71 -2.03 6.56
CA SER A 226 -7.03 -1.28 7.62
C SER A 226 -7.96 -0.69 8.67
N TYR A 227 -9.21 -0.36 8.32
CA TYR A 227 -10.20 0.13 9.28
C TYR A 227 -10.98 -1.03 9.90
N PRO A 228 -11.03 -1.15 11.26
CA PRO A 228 -11.72 -2.26 11.94
C PRO A 228 -13.18 -2.43 11.51
N GLU A 229 -13.89 -1.32 11.28
CA GLU A 229 -15.30 -1.31 10.88
C GLU A 229 -15.56 -1.84 9.45
N TYR A 230 -14.54 -1.92 8.58
CA TYR A 230 -14.67 -2.45 7.22
C TYR A 230 -14.07 -3.85 7.09
N ARG A 231 -13.05 -4.16 7.92
CA ARG A 231 -12.23 -5.36 7.81
C ARG A 231 -13.03 -6.65 7.83
N SER A 232 -14.01 -6.78 8.74
CA SER A 232 -14.82 -8.00 8.83
C SER A 232 -15.59 -8.28 7.53
N ALA A 233 -16.22 -7.24 6.95
CA ALA A 233 -16.94 -7.37 5.68
C ALA A 233 -15.99 -7.71 4.52
N PHE A 234 -14.80 -7.10 4.48
CA PHE A 234 -13.78 -7.33 3.47
C PHE A 234 -13.23 -8.75 3.52
N VAL A 235 -12.84 -9.24 4.70
CA VAL A 235 -12.31 -10.62 4.88
C VAL A 235 -13.39 -11.65 4.56
N THR A 236 -14.64 -11.42 4.98
CA THR A 236 -15.75 -12.35 4.67
C THR A 236 -16.06 -12.39 3.18
N ALA A 237 -15.85 -11.29 2.45
CA ALA A 237 -16.08 -11.27 0.99
C ALA A 237 -15.17 -12.26 0.24
N ALA A 238 -13.96 -12.54 0.74
CA ALA A 238 -13.04 -13.52 0.15
C ALA A 238 -13.65 -14.92 0.01
N GLN A 239 -14.52 -15.31 0.95
CA GLN A 239 -15.21 -16.61 0.91
C GLN A 239 -16.13 -16.81 -0.31
N ARG A 240 -16.40 -15.73 -1.04
CA ARG A 240 -17.15 -15.72 -2.31
C ARG A 240 -16.23 -15.52 -3.51
N GLY A 241 -15.01 -16.00 -3.43
CA GLY A 241 -14.00 -15.85 -4.48
C GLY A 241 -14.42 -16.38 -5.86
N ASN A 242 -15.36 -17.34 -5.92
CA ASN A 242 -15.94 -17.82 -7.16
C ASN A 242 -16.90 -16.84 -7.86
N GLU A 243 -17.27 -15.73 -7.21
CA GLU A 243 -18.14 -14.69 -7.77
C GLU A 243 -17.31 -13.54 -8.35
N THR A 244 -17.24 -13.48 -9.65
CA THR A 244 -16.49 -12.44 -10.38
C THR A 244 -17.36 -11.26 -10.82
N GLY A 245 -18.68 -11.37 -10.66
CA GLY A 245 -19.66 -10.42 -11.16
C GLY A 245 -20.10 -9.35 -10.14
N PRO A 246 -21.08 -8.51 -10.55
CA PRO A 246 -21.59 -7.42 -9.71
C PRO A 246 -22.23 -7.86 -8.38
N ALA A 247 -22.59 -9.13 -8.23
CA ALA A 247 -23.19 -9.67 -6.99
C ALA A 247 -22.23 -9.58 -5.82
N PHE A 248 -20.94 -9.86 -6.04
CA PHE A 248 -19.88 -9.69 -5.05
C PHE A 248 -19.85 -8.27 -4.47
N ASN A 249 -19.81 -7.29 -5.36
CA ASN A 249 -19.77 -5.86 -4.97
C ASN A 249 -21.03 -5.42 -4.24
N ARG A 250 -22.23 -5.82 -4.73
CA ARG A 250 -23.50 -5.48 -4.07
C ARG A 250 -23.56 -6.00 -2.63
N GLU A 251 -23.07 -7.21 -2.38
CA GLU A 251 -23.08 -7.75 -1.02
C GLU A 251 -22.11 -7.01 -0.10
N LEU A 252 -20.87 -6.74 -0.56
CA LEU A 252 -19.91 -5.95 0.21
C LEU A 252 -20.48 -4.57 0.53
N GLN A 253 -21.04 -3.87 -0.45
CA GLN A 253 -21.67 -2.56 -0.28
C GLN A 253 -22.89 -2.61 0.66
N SER A 254 -23.69 -3.67 0.60
CA SER A 254 -24.82 -3.88 1.52
C SER A 254 -24.36 -4.04 2.96
N LYS A 255 -23.32 -4.84 3.21
CA LYS A 255 -22.72 -5.01 4.54
C LYS A 255 -22.14 -3.70 5.09
N LEU A 256 -21.63 -2.84 4.23
CA LEU A 256 -21.01 -1.55 4.57
C LEU A 256 -21.94 -0.35 4.35
N ALA A 257 -23.24 -0.54 4.07
CA ALA A 257 -24.14 0.54 3.63
C ALA A 257 -24.14 1.76 4.57
N LYS A 258 -24.16 1.54 5.89
CA LYS A 258 -24.12 2.61 6.89
C LYS A 258 -22.78 3.33 6.99
N GLN A 259 -21.69 2.65 6.64
CA GLN A 259 -20.33 3.17 6.69
C GLN A 259 -19.88 3.74 5.32
N TRP A 260 -20.63 3.46 4.25
CA TRP A 260 -20.20 3.79 2.89
C TRP A 260 -19.91 5.28 2.65
N PRO A 261 -20.70 6.24 3.16
CA PRO A 261 -20.36 7.66 3.02
C PRO A 261 -19.04 8.05 3.72
N ILE A 262 -18.77 7.45 4.89
CA ILE A 262 -17.52 7.69 5.63
C ILE A 262 -16.35 7.02 4.90
N LEU A 263 -16.54 5.83 4.37
CA LEU A 263 -15.53 5.16 3.55
C LEU A 263 -15.17 6.00 2.32
N ALA A 264 -16.16 6.56 1.62
CA ALA A 264 -15.92 7.44 0.47
C ALA A 264 -15.17 8.73 0.87
N ALA A 265 -15.49 9.30 2.03
CA ALA A 265 -14.77 10.45 2.58
C ALA A 265 -13.31 10.11 2.91
N ARG A 266 -13.08 8.99 3.60
CA ARG A 266 -11.74 8.49 3.92
C ARG A 266 -10.93 8.11 2.68
N TRP A 267 -11.60 7.57 1.65
CA TRP A 267 -10.99 7.30 0.35
C TRP A 267 -10.40 8.56 -0.26
N ARG A 268 -11.13 9.68 -0.26
CA ARG A 268 -10.62 10.96 -0.78
C ARG A 268 -9.36 11.42 -0.04
N LEU A 269 -9.34 11.32 1.30
CA LEU A 269 -8.18 11.70 2.11
C LEU A 269 -7.00 10.76 1.83
N ALA A 270 -7.22 9.45 1.87
CA ALA A 270 -6.17 8.47 1.61
C ALA A 270 -5.56 8.63 0.21
N CYS A 271 -6.38 8.74 -0.84
CA CYS A 271 -5.89 8.93 -2.21
C CYS A 271 -5.05 10.20 -2.39
N HIS A 272 -5.32 11.24 -1.60
CA HIS A 272 -4.50 12.44 -1.61
C HIS A 272 -3.13 12.20 -0.94
N ASP A 273 -3.09 11.43 0.16
CA ASP A 273 -1.90 11.33 1.01
C ASP A 273 -1.03 10.09 0.77
N LEU A 274 -1.60 9.04 0.16
CA LEU A 274 -0.88 7.80 -0.14
C LEU A 274 0.43 8.06 -0.89
N ASN A 275 1.53 7.71 -0.23
CA ASN A 275 2.90 7.81 -0.74
C ASN A 275 3.83 6.90 0.08
N TYR A 276 5.09 6.83 -0.30
CA TYR A 276 6.11 6.13 0.47
C TYR A 276 6.12 6.57 1.93
N GLY A 277 6.24 5.60 2.84
CA GLY A 277 6.24 5.85 4.28
C GLY A 277 4.87 6.18 4.90
N PHE A 278 3.77 6.05 4.14
CA PHE A 278 2.43 6.19 4.69
C PHE A 278 2.19 5.13 5.77
N ASP A 279 1.70 5.56 6.93
CA ASP A 279 1.44 4.68 8.08
C ASP A 279 -0.03 4.76 8.47
N TRP A 280 -0.77 3.66 8.29
CA TRP A 280 -2.19 3.60 8.62
C TRP A 280 -2.51 3.90 10.08
N ASN A 281 -1.63 3.58 11.02
CA ASN A 281 -1.89 3.86 12.43
C ASN A 281 -1.94 5.37 12.72
N ARG A 282 -1.15 6.15 11.98
CA ARG A 282 -1.13 7.61 12.08
C ARG A 282 -2.18 8.28 11.20
N GLU A 283 -2.46 7.70 10.04
CA GLU A 283 -3.27 8.32 8.99
C GLU A 283 -4.76 7.95 9.08
N GLN A 284 -5.15 7.09 10.04
CA GLN A 284 -6.56 6.78 10.26
C GLN A 284 -7.33 7.99 10.74
N VAL A 285 -8.31 8.43 9.94
CA VAL A 285 -9.16 9.56 10.27
C VAL A 285 -10.38 9.09 11.04
N LYS A 286 -10.59 9.65 12.23
CA LYS A 286 -11.77 9.38 13.06
C LYS A 286 -12.94 10.24 12.58
N LEU A 287 -13.88 9.62 11.87
CA LEU A 287 -15.12 10.22 11.40
C LEU A 287 -16.29 9.35 11.86
N SER A 288 -17.41 9.97 12.21
CA SER A 288 -18.63 9.27 12.56
C SER A 288 -19.87 9.91 11.93
N ALA A 289 -20.80 9.07 11.47
CA ALA A 289 -22.12 9.53 11.05
C ALA A 289 -22.91 10.17 12.23
N LYS A 290 -22.49 9.90 13.47
CA LYS A 290 -23.10 10.44 14.70
C LYS A 290 -22.40 11.70 15.20
N ASP A 291 -21.37 12.21 14.51
CA ASP A 291 -20.72 13.46 14.91
C ASP A 291 -21.78 14.56 15.00
N PRO A 292 -21.83 15.33 16.11
CA PRO A 292 -22.86 16.34 16.30
C PRO A 292 -22.72 17.47 15.27
N VAL A 293 -23.84 18.13 15.01
CA VAL A 293 -23.84 19.36 14.20
C VAL A 293 -23.33 20.50 15.05
N TRP A 294 -22.38 21.26 14.52
CA TRP A 294 -21.87 22.44 15.19
C TRP A 294 -22.96 23.49 15.39
N ASN A 295 -23.17 23.91 16.62
CA ASN A 295 -24.20 24.86 17.02
C ASN A 295 -23.72 26.32 16.97
N GLY A 296 -22.47 26.57 16.62
CA GLY A 296 -21.84 27.90 16.55
C GLY A 296 -21.10 28.33 17.81
N SER A 297 -21.01 27.45 18.84
CA SER A 297 -20.18 27.71 20.02
C SER A 297 -18.70 27.62 19.68
N ASP A 298 -17.86 28.35 20.43
CA ASP A 298 -16.41 28.28 20.29
C ASP A 298 -15.91 26.86 20.55
N LEU A 299 -15.05 26.38 19.66
CA LEU A 299 -14.38 25.08 19.78
C LEU A 299 -12.86 25.30 19.87
N LYS A 300 -12.21 24.49 20.69
CA LYS A 300 -10.75 24.37 20.76
C LYS A 300 -10.33 22.92 20.59
N ILE A 301 -9.36 22.68 19.76
CA ILE A 301 -8.80 21.34 19.53
C ILE A 301 -7.27 21.39 19.49
N GLN A 302 -6.64 20.27 19.82
CA GLN A 302 -5.20 20.10 19.67
C GLN A 302 -4.93 19.32 18.37
N VAL A 303 -4.13 19.90 17.46
CA VAL A 303 -3.72 19.26 16.22
C VAL A 303 -2.26 18.84 16.34
N ARG A 304 -2.03 17.54 16.30
CA ARG A 304 -0.70 16.94 16.48
C ARG A 304 0.04 16.76 15.17
N PRO A 305 1.37 17.00 15.12
CA PRO A 305 2.16 16.86 13.90
C PRO A 305 2.51 15.41 13.54
N ASP A 306 2.39 14.48 14.48
CA ASP A 306 2.65 13.03 14.29
C ASP A 306 1.41 12.24 13.84
N GLN A 307 0.32 12.94 13.47
CA GLN A 307 -0.94 12.36 13.00
C GLN A 307 -1.30 12.93 11.62
N GLY A 308 -2.01 12.14 10.82
CA GLY A 308 -2.62 12.59 9.57
C GLY A 308 -3.77 13.58 9.81
N TRP A 309 -4.83 13.48 8.99
CA TRP A 309 -5.99 14.34 9.13
C TRP A 309 -6.74 14.09 10.44
N GLN A 310 -7.02 15.14 11.18
CA GLN A 310 -7.67 15.12 12.49
C GLN A 310 -8.98 15.90 12.44
N SER A 311 -10.09 15.26 12.83
CA SER A 311 -11.42 15.90 12.85
C SER A 311 -11.58 16.81 14.06
N CYS A 312 -12.29 17.92 13.90
CA CYS A 312 -12.71 18.75 15.02
C CYS A 312 -13.87 18.13 15.84
N GLY A 313 -14.33 16.93 15.49
CA GLY A 313 -15.34 16.18 16.22
C GLY A 313 -16.79 16.63 15.97
N VAL A 314 -17.00 17.59 15.08
CA VAL A 314 -18.35 18.08 14.71
C VAL A 314 -18.47 18.18 13.18
N ARG A 315 -19.71 18.25 12.73
CA ARG A 315 -20.03 18.56 11.33
C ARG A 315 -20.50 19.99 11.20
N ILE A 316 -19.89 20.75 10.33
CA ILE A 316 -20.20 22.16 10.11
C ILE A 316 -21.39 22.25 9.14
N PRO A 317 -22.46 22.96 9.46
CA PRO A 317 -23.64 23.07 8.61
C PRO A 317 -23.37 23.95 7.38
N ARG A 318 -24.06 23.67 6.31
CA ARG A 318 -24.05 24.48 5.06
C ARG A 318 -24.38 25.93 5.39
N GLY A 319 -23.67 26.87 4.77
CA GLY A 319 -23.86 28.29 4.93
C GLY A 319 -23.22 28.89 6.18
N ALA A 320 -22.64 28.05 7.06
CA ALA A 320 -21.91 28.59 8.19
C ALA A 320 -20.69 29.38 7.73
N LYS A 321 -20.44 30.51 8.40
CA LYS A 321 -19.18 31.26 8.29
C LYS A 321 -18.37 31.02 9.54
N ILE A 322 -17.15 30.55 9.39
CA ILE A 322 -16.26 30.22 10.50
C ILE A 322 -14.94 30.98 10.38
N SER A 323 -14.40 31.32 11.53
CA SER A 323 -13.05 31.85 11.71
C SER A 323 -12.20 30.78 12.38
N ILE A 324 -11.07 30.48 11.82
CA ILE A 324 -10.08 29.52 12.32
C ILE A 324 -8.82 30.28 12.67
N SER A 325 -8.36 30.19 13.90
CA SER A 325 -7.04 30.69 14.34
C SER A 325 -6.27 29.58 15.05
N ALA A 326 -4.95 29.68 15.05
CA ALA A 326 -4.11 28.67 15.69
C ALA A 326 -2.92 29.32 16.36
N GLU A 327 -2.46 28.71 17.46
CA GLU A 327 -1.26 29.11 18.20
C GLU A 327 -0.49 27.87 18.69
N GLY A 328 0.74 28.08 19.14
CA GLY A 328 1.61 27.05 19.67
C GLY A 328 2.83 26.82 18.78
N GLU A 329 3.64 25.88 19.21
CA GLU A 329 4.87 25.47 18.53
C GLU A 329 4.98 23.95 18.47
N ILE A 330 5.48 23.44 17.37
CA ILE A 330 5.74 22.02 17.15
C ILE A 330 7.19 21.79 16.76
N THR A 331 7.68 20.57 16.95
CA THR A 331 8.96 20.10 16.44
C THR A 331 8.71 19.13 15.30
N LEU A 332 9.38 19.35 14.16
CA LEU A 332 9.26 18.56 12.92
C LEU A 332 10.43 17.60 12.72
N ALA A 333 11.57 17.86 13.35
CA ALA A 333 12.74 16.99 13.34
C ALA A 333 13.63 17.31 14.54
N ASN A 334 14.39 16.32 15.01
CA ASN A 334 15.29 16.51 16.15
C ASN A 334 16.76 16.53 15.76
N GLN A 335 17.12 16.11 14.54
CA GLN A 335 18.49 16.03 14.06
C GLN A 335 18.70 16.91 12.83
N PRO A 336 19.88 17.54 12.67
CA PRO A 336 21.00 17.66 13.60
C PRO A 336 20.73 18.61 14.79
N LYS A 337 19.63 19.34 14.74
CA LYS A 337 19.09 20.20 15.79
C LYS A 337 17.56 20.26 15.66
N PRO A 338 16.82 20.58 16.73
CA PRO A 338 15.37 20.71 16.65
C PRO A 338 14.94 21.72 15.59
N TRP A 339 14.01 21.29 14.71
CA TRP A 339 13.34 22.15 13.75
C TRP A 339 11.94 22.44 14.29
N THR A 340 11.76 23.66 14.79
CA THR A 340 10.46 24.09 15.31
C THR A 340 9.67 24.87 14.26
N SER A 341 8.36 24.84 14.36
CA SER A 341 7.45 25.56 13.50
C SER A 341 6.26 26.09 14.27
N GLN A 342 5.71 27.22 13.80
CA GLN A 342 4.44 27.79 14.21
C GLN A 342 3.37 27.54 13.12
N PRO A 343 2.07 27.84 13.36
CA PRO A 343 0.99 27.53 12.41
C PRO A 343 1.19 27.97 10.96
N PRO A 344 1.85 29.11 10.63
CA PRO A 344 2.16 29.45 9.24
C PRO A 344 3.16 28.52 8.55
N GLY A 345 3.93 27.73 9.31
CA GLY A 345 5.01 26.90 8.79
C GLY A 345 6.34 27.60 8.64
N ILE A 346 7.38 26.85 8.26
CA ILE A 346 8.73 27.38 8.02
C ILE A 346 8.89 27.79 6.54
N THR A 347 9.49 28.96 6.30
CA THR A 347 9.47 29.59 4.97
C THR A 347 10.59 29.14 4.02
N PHE A 348 11.56 28.36 4.49
CA PHE A 348 12.70 27.90 3.68
C PHE A 348 12.59 26.43 3.24
N GLN A 349 11.57 25.71 3.67
CA GLN A 349 11.31 24.34 3.23
C GLN A 349 9.82 24.11 2.96
N TYR A 350 9.56 23.37 1.88
CA TYR A 350 8.21 23.17 1.38
C TYR A 350 7.93 21.67 1.17
N HIS A 351 6.73 21.25 1.50
CA HIS A 351 6.18 19.98 1.10
C HIS A 351 4.90 20.21 0.29
N ARG A 352 4.79 19.61 -0.88
CA ARG A 352 3.66 19.77 -1.81
C ARG A 352 3.33 21.24 -2.13
N GLY A 353 4.36 22.08 -2.27
CA GLY A 353 4.22 23.50 -2.60
C GLY A 353 3.73 24.40 -1.48
N ARG A 354 3.71 23.90 -0.22
CA ARG A 354 3.33 24.66 0.97
C ARG A 354 4.43 24.62 2.03
N PRO A 355 4.53 25.63 2.92
CA PRO A 355 5.52 25.65 3.99
C PRO A 355 5.45 24.36 4.83
N LEU A 356 6.60 23.76 5.12
CA LEU A 356 6.69 22.63 6.03
C LEU A 356 6.23 23.07 7.43
N GLY A 357 5.49 22.24 8.13
CA GLY A 357 4.92 22.56 9.44
C GLY A 357 3.68 23.47 9.41
N GLN A 358 3.23 23.93 8.23
CA GLN A 358 2.02 24.74 8.12
C GLN A 358 0.80 23.96 8.60
N LEU A 359 -0.01 24.59 9.47
CA LEU A 359 -1.35 24.08 9.76
C LEU A 359 -2.22 24.17 8.50
N GLN A 360 -2.78 23.06 8.09
CA GLN A 360 -3.71 22.96 6.97
C GLN A 360 -5.08 22.52 7.44
N PHE A 361 -6.11 22.91 6.69
CA PHE A 361 -7.46 22.40 6.89
C PHE A 361 -8.14 22.10 5.55
N CYS A 362 -9.14 21.23 5.59
CA CYS A 362 -10.07 21.04 4.50
C CYS A 362 -11.50 20.83 5.03
N LEU A 363 -12.47 21.20 4.20
CA LEU A 363 -13.86 20.82 4.36
C LEU A 363 -14.12 19.55 3.56
N LEU A 364 -14.59 18.50 4.22
CA LEU A 364 -14.87 17.22 3.60
C LEU A 364 -16.39 16.99 3.60
N PRO A 365 -17.08 17.21 2.46
CA PRO A 365 -18.52 17.00 2.37
C PRO A 365 -18.91 15.56 2.66
N ASN A 366 -20.04 15.38 3.34
CA ASN A 366 -20.66 14.07 3.55
C ASN A 366 -21.49 13.68 2.30
N SER A 367 -20.98 13.96 1.12
CA SER A 367 -21.62 13.59 -0.14
C SER A 367 -20.92 12.38 -0.75
N ASN A 368 -21.68 11.37 -1.07
CA ASN A 368 -21.24 10.25 -1.89
C ASN A 368 -22.20 10.15 -3.07
N ASP A 369 -21.75 10.53 -4.26
CA ASP A 369 -22.44 10.22 -5.48
C ASP A 369 -22.05 8.79 -5.92
N PRO A 370 -22.98 7.81 -5.87
CA PRO A 370 -22.68 6.44 -6.27
C PRO A 370 -22.29 6.31 -7.75
N GLN A 371 -22.65 7.29 -8.59
CA GLN A 371 -22.38 7.31 -10.02
C GLN A 371 -21.08 8.05 -10.36
N ALA A 372 -20.49 8.76 -9.39
CA ALA A 372 -19.25 9.48 -9.63
C ALA A 372 -18.13 8.50 -10.00
N LYS A 373 -17.53 8.71 -11.17
CA LYS A 373 -16.36 7.91 -11.61
C LYS A 373 -15.07 8.38 -10.98
N ARG A 374 -14.98 9.66 -10.60
CA ARG A 374 -13.79 10.30 -10.02
C ARG A 374 -14.14 10.99 -8.72
N ILE A 375 -13.17 11.16 -7.85
CA ILE A 375 -13.33 11.99 -6.65
C ILE A 375 -13.04 13.44 -6.97
N GLU A 376 -13.75 14.34 -6.29
CA GLU A 376 -13.38 15.76 -6.27
C GLU A 376 -12.05 15.95 -5.51
N PRO A 377 -11.10 16.73 -6.07
CA PRO A 377 -9.87 17.07 -5.36
C PRO A 377 -10.14 17.72 -4.01
N LEU A 378 -9.31 17.44 -3.03
CA LEU A 378 -9.38 18.12 -1.73
C LEU A 378 -9.01 19.60 -1.89
N GLN A 379 -9.89 20.48 -1.40
CA GLN A 379 -9.60 21.92 -1.29
C GLN A 379 -8.88 22.18 0.04
N ILE A 380 -7.54 22.09 0.01
CA ILE A 380 -6.70 22.29 1.20
C ILE A 380 -6.31 23.75 1.30
N GLN A 381 -6.46 24.32 2.49
CA GLN A 381 -6.08 25.69 2.79
C GLN A 381 -5.11 25.71 3.99
N GLY A 382 -4.17 26.66 3.98
CA GLY A 382 -3.28 26.90 5.10
C GLY A 382 -3.90 27.89 6.08
N VAL A 383 -3.57 27.73 7.36
CA VAL A 383 -3.83 28.75 8.38
C VAL A 383 -2.53 29.51 8.63
N GLU A 384 -2.53 30.78 8.25
CA GLU A 384 -1.39 31.67 8.56
C GLU A 384 -1.54 32.19 10.01
N ASN A 385 -2.26 33.30 10.18
CA ASN A 385 -2.66 33.81 11.51
C ASN A 385 -4.14 33.51 11.78
N GLN A 386 -4.98 33.67 10.76
CA GLN A 386 -6.42 33.44 10.79
C GLN A 386 -6.90 33.08 9.39
N ALA A 387 -7.86 32.18 9.31
CA ALA A 387 -8.59 31.86 8.09
C ALA A 387 -10.08 32.11 8.28
N MET A 388 -10.71 32.72 7.26
CA MET A 388 -12.16 32.94 7.21
C MET A 388 -12.75 32.00 6.15
N VAL A 389 -13.73 31.19 6.51
CA VAL A 389 -14.23 30.12 5.65
C VAL A 389 -15.76 30.16 5.61
N SER A 390 -16.31 30.17 4.38
CA SER A 390 -17.71 29.90 4.13
C SER A 390 -17.90 28.44 3.78
N VAL A 391 -18.78 27.73 4.47
CA VAL A 391 -18.98 26.28 4.32
C VAL A 391 -20.04 26.03 3.25
N PRO A 392 -19.65 25.54 2.05
CA PRO A 392 -20.59 25.40 0.93
C PRO A 392 -21.58 24.26 1.11
N ASP A 393 -21.15 23.20 1.79
CA ASP A 393 -21.92 22.00 2.04
C ASP A 393 -21.73 21.48 3.46
N TYR A 394 -22.68 20.68 3.94
CA TYR A 394 -22.58 20.01 5.22
C TYR A 394 -21.34 19.11 5.26
N SER A 395 -20.34 19.50 6.06
CA SER A 395 -19.00 18.95 5.98
C SER A 395 -18.36 18.63 7.33
N TRP A 396 -17.45 17.65 7.36
CA TRP A 396 -16.44 17.59 8.42
C TRP A 396 -15.36 18.64 8.16
N LEU A 397 -14.92 19.30 9.22
CA LEU A 397 -13.74 20.17 9.21
C LEU A 397 -12.55 19.38 9.76
N LEU A 398 -11.53 19.24 8.95
CA LEU A 398 -10.35 18.44 9.25
C LEU A 398 -9.10 19.31 9.21
N PHE A 399 -8.15 18.95 10.07
CA PHE A 399 -6.86 19.62 10.17
C PHE A 399 -5.72 18.62 10.05
N ARG A 400 -4.59 19.06 9.50
CA ARG A 400 -3.32 18.35 9.54
C ARG A 400 -2.17 19.34 9.56
N ILE A 401 -0.98 18.88 9.89
CA ILE A 401 0.25 19.64 9.73
C ILE A 401 0.94 19.19 8.46
N ASN A 402 1.41 20.14 7.65
CA ASN A 402 2.04 19.87 6.38
C ASN A 402 3.41 19.24 6.57
N ASP A 403 3.50 17.93 6.41
CA ASP A 403 4.75 17.18 6.45
C ASP A 403 4.68 15.98 5.52
N GLU A 404 5.83 15.39 5.24
CA GLU A 404 5.96 14.15 4.50
C GLU A 404 5.56 12.96 5.37
N CYS A 405 4.61 12.14 4.90
CA CYS A 405 4.05 11.05 5.70
C CYS A 405 5.10 10.05 6.24
N GLY A 406 6.21 9.85 5.53
CA GLY A 406 7.33 9.01 5.98
C GLY A 406 8.23 9.64 7.04
N LYS A 407 8.07 10.93 7.36
CA LYS A 407 8.96 11.68 8.27
C LYS A 407 8.30 12.13 9.57
N MET A 408 7.07 11.72 9.84
CA MET A 408 6.30 12.21 10.98
C MET A 408 6.60 11.49 12.32
N ASN A 409 7.49 10.51 12.35
CA ASN A 409 7.74 9.67 13.53
C ASN A 409 8.35 10.42 14.71
N ASP A 410 9.17 11.42 14.45
CA ASP A 410 9.87 12.22 15.45
C ASP A 410 9.22 13.60 15.68
N ASN A 411 8.11 13.89 15.02
CA ASN A 411 7.33 15.09 15.24
C ASN A 411 6.72 15.12 16.66
N ARG A 412 6.74 16.29 17.31
CA ARG A 412 6.28 16.48 18.70
C ARG A 412 5.55 17.81 18.86
N GLY A 413 4.75 17.89 19.91
CA GLY A 413 3.96 19.09 20.26
C GLY A 413 2.57 19.08 19.64
N SER A 414 1.94 20.22 19.59
CA SER A 414 0.63 20.43 18.96
C SER A 414 0.34 21.90 18.74
N TYR A 415 -0.50 22.22 17.76
CA TYR A 415 -1.14 23.52 17.67
C TYR A 415 -2.50 23.48 18.36
N GLU A 416 -2.81 24.50 19.19
CA GLU A 416 -4.16 24.76 19.67
C GLU A 416 -4.92 25.52 18.57
N VAL A 417 -5.97 24.90 18.04
CA VAL A 417 -6.81 25.49 16.99
C VAL A 417 -8.12 25.93 17.58
N SER A 418 -8.45 27.21 17.41
CA SER A 418 -9.72 27.82 17.81
C SER A 418 -10.63 28.01 16.59
N ILE A 419 -11.87 27.52 16.69
CA ILE A 419 -12.89 27.64 15.67
C ILE A 419 -14.06 28.42 16.24
N LYS A 420 -14.44 29.54 15.61
CA LYS A 420 -15.49 30.45 16.05
C LYS A 420 -16.43 30.78 14.92
N ARG A 421 -17.64 31.20 15.25
CA ARG A 421 -18.54 31.79 14.26
C ARG A 421 -17.94 33.12 13.77
N ALA A 422 -17.80 33.26 12.46
CA ALA A 422 -17.44 34.52 11.85
C ALA A 422 -18.65 35.47 11.89
N ARG A 423 -18.40 36.71 12.19
CA ARG A 423 -19.38 37.79 12.16
C ARG A 423 -19.65 38.28 10.74
#